data_1469e27b7a5ed89ebf66138e92c12f2c
#
_entry.id   1469e27b7a5ed89ebf66138e92c12f2c
#
_cell.length_a   1.000
_cell.length_b   1.000
_cell.length_c   1.000
_cell.angle_alpha   90.00
_cell.angle_beta   90.00
_cell.angle_gamma   90.00
#
_symmetry.space_group_name_H-M   'P 1'
#
loop_
_entity.id
_entity.type
_entity.pdbx_description
1 polymer ?
#
loop_
_entity_poly.entity_id
_entity_poly.type
_entity_poly.pdbx_seq_one_letter_code
_entity_poly.pdbx_strand_id
1 'polypeptide(L)'
;MNKRVFIILAVVILVAIATSVGVSLYGKKLPPKNYIIPSLRGFSTASGVVPHHLVAKEIIENFFQYILLKEEPRDIILLGPDHFNTASIVGKIFTSVDAGTKEFHDLAVNNFLLQKLDGSDLAFDNSAVNLDHGITTLLPYIKKYFPKSRVLPIVISSTASKEDVEKLINTINNYAGPQTIVVASVDFSHYLPPKAADFHDVKSIATLIDFKENDFKDLEVDSWQALYGARFFAKLKGKEFPNNIRHGKSSDFLKFDDSVDTEGVTSYFSVVFEGKNSQETVQKGKAILLVGDIMLDRGVESLIVKNSVIYPFQKIGQFLRGVDIVIGNLEGPIVKEPQNFPADSLTFNFLPRSADGLSWANFNLLSLANNHTINGGETGLEETRYFLKEKSIDFVGDPLKCTEKYSFKKDGVTVLAFNKTFPSSCSDEELIDTIKLFKPSNPESFLIIIMHWGEEYQKINSVSQRELAHKIIEAGADTVVGHHP
;
A
#
# COMPACT_ATOMS: atom_id res chain seq x y z
N MET A 1 3.73 13.03 -31.19
CA MET A 1 2.87 13.07 -29.98
C MET A 1 3.61 12.33 -28.88
N ASN A 2 4.16 13.10 -27.94
CA ASN A 2 5.15 12.61 -26.98
C ASN A 2 4.55 11.66 -25.92
N LYS A 3 5.21 10.53 -25.69
CA LYS A 3 4.88 9.50 -24.67
C LYS A 3 4.85 10.05 -23.23
N ARG A 4 5.17 11.32 -22.99
CA ARG A 4 5.35 11.96 -21.68
C ARG A 4 4.10 12.59 -21.06
N VAL A 5 3.03 12.83 -21.82
CA VAL A 5 1.77 13.42 -21.32
C VAL A 5 0.90 12.37 -20.58
N PHE A 6 1.26 11.10 -20.67
CA PHE A 6 0.48 9.99 -20.10
C PHE A 6 0.67 9.72 -18.62
N ILE A 7 1.66 10.32 -17.94
CA ILE A 7 2.05 9.87 -16.58
C ILE A 7 1.31 10.61 -15.47
N ILE A 8 0.89 11.86 -15.65
CA ILE A 8 0.07 12.60 -14.66
C ILE A 8 -1.41 12.18 -14.76
N LEU A 9 -1.86 11.88 -15.94
CA LEU A 9 -3.11 11.12 -16.12
C LEU A 9 -2.97 9.66 -15.62
N ALA A 10 -1.78 9.10 -15.51
CA ALA A 10 -1.55 7.70 -15.18
C ALA A 10 -1.66 7.37 -13.68
N VAL A 11 -1.66 8.33 -12.75
CA VAL A 11 -2.05 8.03 -11.36
C VAL A 11 -3.59 7.89 -11.25
N VAL A 12 -4.34 8.64 -12.03
CA VAL A 12 -5.79 8.43 -12.21
C VAL A 12 -6.09 7.39 -13.31
N ILE A 13 -5.18 7.17 -14.27
CA ILE A 13 -5.32 6.25 -15.42
C ILE A 13 -4.62 4.90 -15.18
N LEU A 14 -3.71 4.73 -14.19
CA LEU A 14 -3.22 3.39 -13.81
C LEU A 14 -4.24 2.62 -12.96
N VAL A 15 -5.06 3.31 -12.19
CA VAL A 15 -6.34 2.73 -11.71
C VAL A 15 -7.24 2.49 -12.93
N ALA A 16 -7.29 3.36 -13.93
CA ALA A 16 -8.06 3.20 -15.17
C ALA A 16 -7.43 2.23 -16.18
N ILE A 17 -6.12 1.95 -16.19
CA ILE A 17 -5.50 0.94 -17.09
C ILE A 17 -5.48 -0.43 -16.44
N ALA A 18 -5.32 -0.56 -15.11
CA ALA A 18 -5.70 -1.80 -14.42
C ALA A 18 -7.20 -2.07 -14.59
N THR A 19 -8.04 -1.02 -14.61
CA THR A 19 -9.48 -1.14 -14.92
C THR A 19 -9.77 -1.23 -16.42
N SER A 20 -9.03 -0.61 -17.34
CA SER A 20 -9.34 -0.66 -18.78
C SER A 20 -8.79 -1.89 -19.50
N VAL A 21 -7.73 -2.52 -19.03
CA VAL A 21 -7.39 -3.90 -19.41
C VAL A 21 -8.39 -4.87 -18.77
N GLY A 22 -8.92 -4.55 -17.58
CA GLY A 22 -10.03 -5.27 -16.94
C GLY A 22 -11.39 -4.97 -17.59
N VAL A 23 -11.71 -3.74 -17.95
CA VAL A 23 -13.00 -3.28 -18.50
C VAL A 23 -13.21 -3.70 -19.97
N SER A 24 -12.16 -3.95 -20.74
CA SER A 24 -12.31 -4.55 -22.08
C SER A 24 -12.78 -6.02 -22.03
N LEU A 25 -12.84 -6.63 -20.84
CA LEU A 25 -13.38 -7.98 -20.65
C LEU A 25 -14.82 -8.00 -20.09
N TYR A 26 -15.39 -6.83 -19.72
CA TYR A 26 -16.71 -6.74 -19.09
C TYR A 26 -17.90 -6.97 -20.04
N GLY A 27 -17.66 -7.08 -21.34
CA GLY A 27 -18.71 -7.30 -22.35
C GLY A 27 -18.71 -8.65 -23.03
N LYS A 28 -17.79 -9.56 -22.72
CA LYS A 28 -17.78 -10.89 -23.35
C LYS A 28 -18.48 -11.91 -22.45
N LYS A 29 -19.66 -12.39 -22.91
CA LYS A 29 -20.30 -13.59 -22.37
C LYS A 29 -19.24 -14.71 -22.31
N LEU A 30 -19.13 -15.36 -21.14
CA LEU A 30 -18.28 -16.55 -20.96
C LEU A 30 -18.60 -17.58 -22.06
N PRO A 31 -17.61 -18.25 -22.62
CA PRO A 31 -17.83 -19.28 -23.63
C PRO A 31 -18.66 -20.43 -23.06
N PRO A 32 -19.43 -21.14 -23.93
CA PRO A 32 -20.29 -22.24 -23.49
C PRO A 32 -19.48 -23.40 -22.89
N LYS A 33 -20.15 -24.18 -22.04
CA LYS A 33 -19.68 -25.23 -21.14
C LYS A 33 -18.80 -26.38 -21.71
N ASN A 34 -18.37 -26.36 -22.96
CA ASN A 34 -17.68 -27.49 -23.60
C ASN A 34 -16.26 -27.13 -24.05
N TYR A 35 -15.40 -26.65 -23.15
CA TYR A 35 -13.97 -26.63 -23.42
C TYR A 35 -13.30 -27.89 -22.85
N ILE A 36 -12.81 -28.75 -23.72
CA ILE A 36 -11.94 -29.85 -23.37
C ILE A 36 -10.60 -29.25 -22.96
N ILE A 37 -10.25 -29.35 -21.67
CA ILE A 37 -8.97 -28.91 -21.12
C ILE A 37 -7.89 -29.90 -21.61
N PRO A 38 -6.80 -29.44 -22.25
CA PRO A 38 -5.68 -30.33 -22.57
C PRO A 38 -4.99 -30.79 -21.27
N SER A 39 -5.03 -32.06 -20.96
CA SER A 39 -4.54 -32.70 -19.72
C SER A 39 -3.02 -32.84 -19.61
N LEU A 40 -2.21 -31.98 -20.26
CA LEU A 40 -0.76 -32.13 -20.34
C LEU A 40 0.08 -30.99 -19.73
N ARG A 41 -0.53 -30.01 -19.04
CA ARG A 41 0.23 -29.04 -18.29
C ARG A 41 0.11 -29.35 -16.80
N GLY A 42 1.25 -29.40 -16.08
CA GLY A 42 1.25 -29.55 -14.63
C GLY A 42 0.40 -28.48 -13.96
N PHE A 43 -0.12 -28.78 -12.77
CA PHE A 43 -0.95 -27.87 -11.98
C PHE A 43 -0.27 -26.48 -11.85
N SER A 44 -0.91 -25.41 -12.31
CA SER A 44 -0.29 -24.09 -12.50
C SER A 44 -0.51 -23.16 -11.33
N THR A 45 -1.68 -23.21 -10.68
CA THR A 45 -2.05 -22.33 -9.57
C THR A 45 -1.31 -22.73 -8.29
N ALA A 46 -0.84 -21.75 -7.52
CA ALA A 46 -0.30 -21.99 -6.19
C ALA A 46 -1.22 -21.45 -5.10
N SER A 47 -1.64 -20.21 -5.25
CA SER A 47 -2.44 -19.55 -4.24
C SER A 47 -3.32 -18.46 -4.83
N GLY A 48 -4.15 -17.88 -4.00
CA GLY A 48 -4.95 -16.73 -4.38
C GLY A 48 -5.47 -15.95 -3.19
N VAL A 49 -6.02 -14.80 -3.50
CA VAL A 49 -6.67 -13.88 -2.56
C VAL A 49 -8.09 -13.65 -3.04
N VAL A 50 -9.05 -13.67 -2.14
CA VAL A 50 -10.47 -13.51 -2.47
C VAL A 50 -11.20 -12.86 -1.29
N PRO A 51 -12.12 -11.91 -1.51
CA PRO A 51 -12.92 -11.32 -0.44
C PRO A 51 -13.90 -12.32 0.14
N HIS A 52 -14.36 -12.07 1.38
CA HIS A 52 -15.40 -12.88 2.02
C HIS A 52 -16.71 -12.11 2.26
N HIS A 53 -16.79 -10.84 1.95
CA HIS A 53 -18.03 -10.10 2.08
C HIS A 53 -18.94 -10.31 0.87
N LEU A 54 -20.20 -10.74 1.10
CA LEU A 54 -21.13 -11.10 0.03
C LEU A 54 -21.55 -9.94 -0.90
N VAL A 55 -21.28 -8.70 -0.52
CA VAL A 55 -21.40 -7.56 -1.44
C VAL A 55 -20.52 -7.76 -2.67
N ALA A 56 -19.33 -8.35 -2.51
CA ALA A 56 -18.40 -8.66 -3.58
C ALA A 56 -18.62 -10.04 -4.24
N LYS A 57 -19.83 -10.60 -4.17
CA LYS A 57 -20.13 -11.96 -4.68
C LYS A 57 -19.67 -12.20 -6.12
N GLU A 58 -19.71 -11.18 -6.97
CA GLU A 58 -19.27 -11.28 -8.38
C GLU A 58 -17.75 -11.49 -8.47
N ILE A 59 -16.99 -10.86 -7.61
CA ILE A 59 -15.54 -11.05 -7.50
C ILE A 59 -15.25 -12.46 -6.98
N ILE A 60 -15.98 -12.90 -5.94
CA ILE A 60 -15.85 -14.25 -5.37
C ILE A 60 -16.15 -15.33 -6.43
N GLU A 61 -17.28 -15.21 -7.12
CA GLU A 61 -17.65 -16.16 -8.18
C GLU A 61 -16.60 -16.19 -9.30
N ASN A 62 -16.15 -15.03 -9.76
CA ASN A 62 -15.13 -14.95 -10.80
C ASN A 62 -13.82 -15.64 -10.39
N PHE A 63 -13.39 -15.49 -9.14
CA PHE A 63 -12.19 -16.14 -8.61
C PHE A 63 -12.26 -17.66 -8.74
N PHE A 64 -13.32 -18.28 -8.22
CA PHE A 64 -13.49 -19.74 -8.27
C PHE A 64 -13.73 -20.26 -9.69
N GLN A 65 -14.48 -19.54 -10.51
CA GLN A 65 -14.69 -19.90 -11.93
C GLN A 65 -13.39 -19.88 -12.71
N TYR A 66 -12.53 -18.87 -12.47
CA TYR A 66 -11.25 -18.75 -13.15
C TYR A 66 -10.35 -19.97 -12.86
N ILE A 67 -10.27 -20.42 -11.60
CA ILE A 67 -9.51 -21.59 -11.23
C ILE A 67 -10.12 -22.85 -11.88
N LEU A 68 -11.44 -23.02 -11.82
CA LEU A 68 -12.13 -24.18 -12.41
C LEU A 68 -11.92 -24.31 -13.93
N LEU A 69 -11.82 -23.18 -14.65
CA LEU A 69 -11.55 -23.20 -16.09
C LEU A 69 -10.15 -23.74 -16.42
N LYS A 70 -9.24 -23.77 -15.48
CA LYS A 70 -7.87 -24.23 -15.66
C LYS A 70 -7.61 -25.60 -15.05
N GLU A 71 -8.08 -25.82 -13.84
CA GLU A 71 -7.73 -26.98 -13.03
C GLU A 71 -8.67 -27.19 -11.83
N GLU A 72 -8.73 -28.43 -11.32
CA GLU A 72 -9.43 -28.74 -10.08
C GLU A 72 -8.41 -29.01 -8.97
N PRO A 73 -8.33 -28.17 -7.93
CA PRO A 73 -7.46 -28.42 -6.79
C PRO A 73 -7.96 -29.65 -6.00
N ARG A 74 -7.02 -30.48 -5.56
CA ARG A 74 -7.34 -31.59 -4.65
C ARG A 74 -7.51 -31.11 -3.21
N ASP A 75 -6.69 -30.16 -2.80
CA ASP A 75 -6.65 -29.60 -1.47
C ASP A 75 -6.72 -28.08 -1.51
N ILE A 76 -7.58 -27.49 -0.71
CA ILE A 76 -7.74 -26.05 -0.54
C ILE A 76 -7.48 -25.70 0.92
N ILE A 77 -6.37 -25.01 1.16
CA ILE A 77 -6.06 -24.44 2.47
C ILE A 77 -6.64 -23.04 2.50
N LEU A 78 -7.64 -22.82 3.35
CA LEU A 78 -8.34 -21.54 3.46
C LEU A 78 -7.84 -20.79 4.68
N LEU A 79 -7.15 -19.68 4.47
CA LEU A 79 -6.65 -18.82 5.52
C LEU A 79 -7.60 -17.63 5.68
N GLY A 80 -8.09 -17.38 6.88
CA GLY A 80 -8.96 -16.25 7.20
C GLY A 80 -8.50 -15.47 8.42
N PRO A 81 -9.03 -14.25 8.64
CA PRO A 81 -8.82 -13.48 9.88
C PRO A 81 -9.47 -14.18 11.09
N ASP A 82 -9.05 -13.82 12.29
CA ASP A 82 -9.71 -14.17 13.53
C ASP A 82 -10.57 -12.99 14.02
N HIS A 83 -11.74 -12.83 13.43
CA HIS A 83 -12.66 -11.72 13.74
C HIS A 83 -13.15 -11.72 15.21
N PHE A 84 -13.12 -12.86 15.88
CA PHE A 84 -13.64 -13.04 17.23
C PHE A 84 -12.56 -13.26 18.26
N ASN A 85 -11.27 -13.17 17.89
CA ASN A 85 -10.10 -13.41 18.75
C ASN A 85 -10.11 -14.80 19.41
N THR A 86 -10.67 -15.80 18.73
CA THR A 86 -10.87 -17.14 19.29
C THR A 86 -9.56 -17.84 19.62
N ALA A 87 -8.55 -17.72 18.78
CA ALA A 87 -7.21 -18.26 19.02
C ALA A 87 -6.56 -17.61 20.25
N SER A 88 -6.62 -16.28 20.35
CA SER A 88 -6.03 -15.52 21.44
C SER A 88 -6.66 -15.83 22.81
N ILE A 89 -7.98 -16.09 22.86
CA ILE A 89 -8.69 -16.45 24.10
C ILE A 89 -8.10 -17.72 24.72
N VAL A 90 -7.67 -18.68 23.90
CA VAL A 90 -7.06 -19.94 24.36
C VAL A 90 -5.52 -19.90 24.35
N GLY A 91 -4.92 -18.72 24.17
CA GLY A 91 -3.47 -18.53 24.18
C GLY A 91 -2.79 -19.16 22.96
N LYS A 92 -3.47 -19.21 21.81
CA LYS A 92 -2.98 -19.75 20.55
C LYS A 92 -2.93 -18.66 19.49
N ILE A 93 -2.23 -18.94 18.40
CA ILE A 93 -2.07 -18.01 17.26
C ILE A 93 -2.96 -18.41 16.08
N PHE A 94 -3.24 -19.69 15.95
CA PHE A 94 -4.05 -20.27 14.89
C PHE A 94 -5.19 -21.10 15.45
N THR A 95 -6.32 -21.16 14.74
CA THR A 95 -7.43 -22.05 15.05
C THR A 95 -7.86 -22.80 13.78
N SER A 96 -8.10 -24.10 13.90
CA SER A 96 -8.63 -24.93 12.83
C SER A 96 -9.73 -25.87 13.37
N VAL A 97 -10.29 -26.69 12.49
CA VAL A 97 -11.30 -27.69 12.87
C VAL A 97 -10.71 -28.75 13.81
N ASP A 98 -11.56 -29.42 14.61
CA ASP A 98 -11.14 -30.47 15.54
C ASP A 98 -10.42 -31.61 14.82
N ALA A 99 -9.40 -32.15 15.48
CA ALA A 99 -8.66 -33.29 14.99
C ALA A 99 -9.60 -34.49 14.77
N GLY A 100 -9.56 -35.03 13.53
CA GLY A 100 -10.43 -36.14 13.16
C GLY A 100 -11.79 -35.75 12.57
N THR A 101 -12.11 -34.46 12.47
CA THR A 101 -13.27 -33.98 11.71
C THR A 101 -13.19 -34.48 10.28
N LYS A 102 -14.13 -35.31 9.85
CA LYS A 102 -14.13 -35.90 8.49
C LYS A 102 -14.65 -34.94 7.45
N GLU A 103 -15.67 -34.18 7.82
CA GLU A 103 -16.36 -33.24 6.94
C GLU A 103 -16.65 -31.94 7.68
N PHE A 104 -16.50 -30.81 6.98
CA PHE A 104 -16.82 -29.49 7.47
C PHE A 104 -17.63 -28.76 6.37
N HIS A 105 -18.87 -28.40 6.66
CA HIS A 105 -19.84 -27.88 5.67
C HIS A 105 -19.98 -28.75 4.41
N ASP A 106 -20.10 -30.08 4.61
CA ASP A 106 -20.18 -31.09 3.54
C ASP A 106 -18.97 -31.11 2.58
N LEU A 107 -17.83 -30.62 3.00
CA LEU A 107 -16.54 -30.72 2.33
C LEU A 107 -15.63 -31.63 3.16
N ALA A 108 -14.94 -32.55 2.50
CA ALA A 108 -13.99 -33.42 3.17
C ALA A 108 -12.83 -32.59 3.77
N VAL A 109 -12.41 -32.91 5.00
CA VAL A 109 -11.28 -32.24 5.66
C VAL A 109 -9.97 -32.94 5.31
N ASN A 110 -8.91 -32.15 5.08
CA ASN A 110 -7.55 -32.67 4.90
C ASN A 110 -6.92 -33.02 6.26
N ASN A 111 -7.38 -34.11 6.88
CA ASN A 111 -6.89 -34.57 8.19
C ASN A 111 -5.41 -34.94 8.20
N PHE A 112 -4.85 -35.38 7.07
CA PHE A 112 -3.42 -35.66 6.96
C PHE A 112 -2.60 -34.40 7.22
N LEU A 113 -2.95 -33.30 6.56
CA LEU A 113 -2.24 -32.04 6.72
C LEU A 113 -2.53 -31.42 8.11
N LEU A 114 -3.77 -31.50 8.58
CA LEU A 114 -4.16 -31.05 9.92
C LEU A 114 -3.30 -31.67 11.01
N GLN A 115 -3.05 -32.99 10.96
CA GLN A 115 -2.16 -33.71 11.89
C GLN A 115 -0.70 -33.26 11.82
N LYS A 116 -0.22 -32.78 10.65
CA LYS A 116 1.14 -32.25 10.49
C LYS A 116 1.31 -30.85 11.08
N LEU A 117 0.21 -30.16 11.29
CA LEU A 117 0.17 -28.86 11.96
C LEU A 117 0.02 -28.97 13.49
N ASP A 118 -0.20 -30.17 14.02
CA ASP A 118 -0.21 -30.40 15.46
C ASP A 118 1.14 -29.98 16.08
N GLY A 119 1.10 -29.16 17.12
CA GLY A 119 2.29 -28.50 17.70
C GLY A 119 2.71 -27.17 17.04
N SER A 120 1.99 -26.67 16.03
CA SER A 120 2.25 -25.39 15.35
C SER A 120 1.55 -24.18 16.00
N ASP A 121 1.34 -24.21 17.30
CA ASP A 121 0.56 -23.20 18.04
C ASP A 121 -0.89 -23.08 17.56
N LEU A 122 -1.47 -24.21 17.17
CA LEU A 122 -2.80 -24.37 16.60
C LEU A 122 -3.78 -24.83 17.70
N ALA A 123 -4.92 -24.15 17.80
CA ALA A 123 -6.09 -24.62 18.53
C ALA A 123 -6.98 -25.44 17.58
N PHE A 124 -7.67 -26.44 18.15
CA PHE A 124 -8.65 -27.23 17.42
C PHE A 124 -10.04 -26.91 17.99
N ASP A 125 -10.89 -26.26 17.21
CA ASP A 125 -12.23 -25.83 17.64
C ASP A 125 -13.15 -25.62 16.42
N ASN A 126 -14.00 -26.58 16.13
CA ASN A 126 -15.01 -26.50 15.10
C ASN A 126 -15.95 -25.31 15.27
N SER A 127 -16.30 -24.96 16.52
CA SER A 127 -17.25 -23.88 16.81
C SER A 127 -16.64 -22.52 16.48
N ALA A 128 -15.38 -22.34 16.86
CA ALA A 128 -14.64 -21.11 16.57
C ALA A 128 -14.49 -20.88 15.05
N VAL A 129 -14.08 -21.91 14.30
CA VAL A 129 -13.96 -21.82 12.84
C VAL A 129 -15.32 -21.63 12.18
N ASN A 130 -16.39 -22.27 12.69
CA ASN A 130 -17.73 -22.12 12.17
C ASN A 130 -18.34 -20.73 12.43
N LEU A 131 -17.90 -20.06 13.48
CA LEU A 131 -18.34 -18.71 13.80
C LEU A 131 -17.76 -17.67 12.83
N ASP A 132 -16.55 -17.92 12.29
CA ASP A 132 -15.83 -16.93 11.50
C ASP A 132 -16.34 -16.88 10.04
N HIS A 133 -16.92 -15.74 9.68
CA HIS A 133 -17.44 -15.52 8.33
C HIS A 133 -16.32 -15.39 7.27
N GLY A 134 -15.09 -15.04 7.65
CA GLY A 134 -13.93 -15.09 6.77
C GLY A 134 -13.67 -16.51 6.24
N ILE A 135 -14.12 -17.54 6.95
CA ILE A 135 -14.08 -18.94 6.50
C ILE A 135 -15.41 -19.37 5.88
N THR A 136 -16.49 -19.23 6.65
CA THR A 136 -17.77 -19.88 6.32
C THR A 136 -18.43 -19.31 5.08
N THR A 137 -18.21 -18.04 4.74
CA THR A 137 -18.73 -17.44 3.51
C THR A 137 -18.22 -18.10 2.23
N LEU A 138 -16.98 -18.59 2.23
CA LEU A 138 -16.37 -19.16 1.04
C LEU A 138 -16.64 -20.66 0.85
N LEU A 139 -17.02 -21.38 1.89
CA LEU A 139 -17.29 -22.83 1.82
C LEU A 139 -18.38 -23.21 0.79
N PRO A 140 -19.51 -22.48 0.68
CA PRO A 140 -20.51 -22.75 -0.36
C PRO A 140 -19.96 -22.60 -1.79
N TYR A 141 -19.04 -21.66 -2.02
CA TYR A 141 -18.39 -21.50 -3.31
C TYR A 141 -17.42 -22.64 -3.59
N ILE A 142 -16.61 -23.03 -2.58
CA ILE A 142 -15.72 -24.19 -2.71
C ILE A 142 -16.54 -25.44 -3.03
N LYS A 143 -17.64 -25.70 -2.32
CA LYS A 143 -18.55 -26.83 -2.58
C LYS A 143 -19.16 -26.77 -3.97
N LYS A 144 -19.56 -25.59 -4.43
CA LYS A 144 -20.18 -25.39 -5.76
C LYS A 144 -19.18 -25.67 -6.89
N TYR A 145 -17.95 -25.19 -6.79
CA TYR A 145 -16.96 -25.24 -7.87
C TYR A 145 -16.01 -26.43 -7.75
N PHE A 146 -15.71 -26.89 -6.53
CA PHE A 146 -14.75 -27.96 -6.23
C PHE A 146 -15.30 -28.99 -5.23
N PRO A 147 -16.43 -29.66 -5.55
CA PRO A 147 -17.13 -30.55 -4.60
C PRO A 147 -16.31 -31.77 -4.16
N LYS A 148 -15.22 -32.10 -4.86
CA LYS A 148 -14.32 -33.22 -4.53
C LYS A 148 -13.05 -32.79 -3.81
N SER A 149 -12.82 -31.51 -3.65
CA SER A 149 -11.66 -30.99 -2.93
C SER A 149 -11.80 -31.21 -1.44
N ARG A 150 -10.67 -31.45 -0.78
CA ARG A 150 -10.59 -31.43 0.69
C ARG A 150 -10.25 -30.01 1.13
N VAL A 151 -10.87 -29.56 2.17
CA VAL A 151 -10.63 -28.23 2.75
C VAL A 151 -9.83 -28.36 4.03
N LEU A 152 -8.98 -27.37 4.29
CA LEU A 152 -8.36 -27.15 5.61
C LEU A 152 -8.51 -25.66 5.94
N PRO A 153 -9.52 -25.29 6.73
CA PRO A 153 -9.71 -23.93 7.18
C PRO A 153 -8.75 -23.61 8.33
N ILE A 154 -8.13 -22.44 8.30
CA ILE A 154 -7.25 -21.94 9.35
C ILE A 154 -7.58 -20.47 9.60
N VAL A 155 -8.00 -20.17 10.79
CA VAL A 155 -8.23 -18.80 11.29
C VAL A 155 -6.91 -18.32 11.92
N ILE A 156 -6.47 -17.10 11.56
CA ILE A 156 -5.19 -16.55 11.99
C ILE A 156 -5.40 -15.33 12.87
N SER A 157 -4.90 -15.38 14.11
CA SER A 157 -4.94 -14.26 15.04
C SER A 157 -4.17 -13.04 14.50
N SER A 158 -4.68 -11.84 14.78
CA SER A 158 -4.00 -10.57 14.49
C SER A 158 -2.67 -10.42 15.25
N THR A 159 -2.43 -11.23 16.28
CA THR A 159 -1.18 -11.25 17.05
C THR A 159 -0.08 -12.11 16.42
N ALA A 160 -0.41 -12.90 15.37
CA ALA A 160 0.57 -13.72 14.67
C ALA A 160 1.66 -12.86 14.03
N SER A 161 2.91 -13.19 14.33
CA SER A 161 4.06 -12.54 13.68
C SER A 161 4.27 -13.06 12.25
N LYS A 162 5.12 -12.39 11.49
CA LYS A 162 5.54 -12.85 10.16
C LYS A 162 6.19 -14.24 10.25
N GLU A 163 7.04 -14.44 11.24
CA GLU A 163 7.77 -15.66 11.49
C GLU A 163 6.82 -16.84 11.83
N ASP A 164 5.75 -16.59 12.58
CA ASP A 164 4.72 -17.59 12.86
C ASP A 164 3.99 -18.02 11.59
N VAL A 165 3.61 -17.07 10.75
CA VAL A 165 2.97 -17.36 9.46
C VAL A 165 3.92 -18.12 8.54
N GLU A 166 5.20 -17.73 8.46
CA GLU A 166 6.19 -18.44 7.66
C GLU A 166 6.38 -19.90 8.15
N LYS A 167 6.41 -20.12 9.45
CA LYS A 167 6.51 -21.47 10.04
C LYS A 167 5.30 -22.33 9.66
N LEU A 168 4.09 -21.77 9.77
CA LEU A 168 2.86 -22.43 9.35
C LEU A 168 2.92 -22.81 7.87
N ILE A 169 3.22 -21.86 7.01
CA ILE A 169 3.22 -22.03 5.55
C ILE A 169 4.34 -22.97 5.09
N ASN A 170 5.52 -22.93 5.70
CA ASN A 170 6.59 -23.90 5.43
C ASN A 170 6.16 -25.33 5.82
N THR A 171 5.46 -25.51 6.95
CA THR A 171 4.90 -26.81 7.31
C THR A 171 3.88 -27.28 6.29
N ILE A 172 2.94 -26.41 5.88
CA ILE A 172 1.99 -26.72 4.80
C ILE A 172 2.73 -27.10 3.53
N ASN A 173 3.73 -26.31 3.10
CA ASN A 173 4.48 -26.56 1.88
C ASN A 173 5.21 -27.90 1.86
N ASN A 174 5.75 -28.32 3.01
CA ASN A 174 6.49 -29.59 3.14
C ASN A 174 5.61 -30.83 2.97
N TYR A 175 4.33 -30.73 3.30
CA TYR A 175 3.39 -31.87 3.27
C TYR A 175 2.27 -31.71 2.23
N ALA A 176 2.16 -30.54 1.59
CA ALA A 176 1.18 -30.26 0.56
C ALA A 176 1.45 -31.02 -0.72
N GLY A 177 0.44 -31.67 -1.27
CA GLY A 177 0.50 -32.31 -2.58
C GLY A 177 0.61 -31.31 -3.74
N PRO A 178 0.92 -31.77 -4.95
CA PRO A 178 1.10 -30.87 -6.11
C PRO A 178 -0.18 -30.13 -6.55
N GLN A 179 -1.34 -30.62 -6.18
CA GLN A 179 -2.65 -30.03 -6.48
C GLN A 179 -3.25 -29.31 -5.25
N THR A 180 -2.40 -28.74 -4.41
CA THR A 180 -2.80 -27.93 -3.26
C THR A 180 -2.74 -26.45 -3.62
N ILE A 181 -3.79 -25.71 -3.29
CA ILE A 181 -3.80 -24.25 -3.33
C ILE A 181 -3.98 -23.67 -1.92
N VAL A 182 -3.39 -22.51 -1.68
CA VAL A 182 -3.62 -21.71 -0.47
C VAL A 182 -4.43 -20.48 -0.85
N VAL A 183 -5.57 -20.29 -0.22
CA VAL A 183 -6.49 -19.17 -0.48
C VAL A 183 -6.56 -18.29 0.75
N ALA A 184 -6.17 -17.03 0.62
CA ALA A 184 -6.42 -16.01 1.63
C ALA A 184 -7.82 -15.42 1.44
N SER A 185 -8.63 -15.51 2.46
CA SER A 185 -9.96 -14.93 2.56
C SER A 185 -9.84 -13.62 3.31
N VAL A 186 -9.77 -12.49 2.60
CA VAL A 186 -9.48 -11.18 3.18
C VAL A 186 -10.21 -10.07 2.46
N ASP A 187 -10.74 -9.12 3.23
CA ASP A 187 -11.25 -7.86 2.75
C ASP A 187 -10.23 -6.74 3.01
N PHE A 188 -10.19 -5.75 2.11
CA PHE A 188 -9.25 -4.63 2.19
C PHE A 188 -9.90 -3.44 2.87
N SER A 189 -9.43 -2.22 2.59
CA SER A 189 -9.85 -1.00 3.28
C SER A 189 -11.27 -1.06 3.87
N HIS A 190 -11.41 -0.77 5.17
CA HIS A 190 -12.71 -0.80 5.86
C HIS A 190 -13.12 0.59 6.32
N TYR A 191 -14.36 0.98 6.01
CA TYR A 191 -14.98 2.22 6.50
C TYR A 191 -14.17 3.48 6.19
N LEU A 192 -13.44 3.50 5.08
CA LEU A 192 -12.68 4.65 4.62
C LEU A 192 -13.49 5.48 3.60
N PRO A 193 -13.27 6.80 3.55
CA PRO A 193 -13.76 7.60 2.42
C PRO A 193 -13.26 7.00 1.09
N PRO A 194 -14.08 6.99 0.02
CA PRO A 194 -13.74 6.31 -1.24
C PRO A 194 -12.37 6.65 -1.80
N LYS A 195 -11.97 7.94 -1.75
CA LYS A 195 -10.65 8.38 -2.22
C LYS A 195 -9.50 7.88 -1.34
N ALA A 196 -9.71 7.75 -0.03
CA ALA A 196 -8.71 7.19 0.87
C ALA A 196 -8.55 5.69 0.60
N ALA A 197 -9.66 4.95 0.40
CA ALA A 197 -9.61 3.56 0.00
C ALA A 197 -8.84 3.38 -1.32
N ASP A 198 -9.07 4.21 -2.34
CA ASP A 198 -8.33 4.17 -3.61
C ASP A 198 -6.80 4.28 -3.41
N PHE A 199 -6.34 5.16 -2.51
CA PHE A 199 -4.91 5.29 -2.19
C PHE A 199 -4.34 4.06 -1.50
N HIS A 200 -5.05 3.52 -0.51
CA HIS A 200 -4.64 2.29 0.18
C HIS A 200 -4.62 1.10 -0.78
N ASP A 201 -5.59 1.03 -1.68
CA ASP A 201 -5.72 -0.03 -2.67
C ASP A 201 -4.53 -0.06 -3.65
N VAL A 202 -4.01 1.10 -4.07
CA VAL A 202 -2.80 1.17 -4.90
C VAL A 202 -1.60 0.56 -4.19
N LYS A 203 -1.38 0.88 -2.90
CA LYS A 203 -0.33 0.26 -2.09
C LYS A 203 -0.54 -1.23 -1.93
N SER A 204 -1.77 -1.65 -1.62
CA SER A 204 -2.14 -3.04 -1.40
C SER A 204 -1.84 -3.90 -2.62
N ILE A 205 -2.27 -3.46 -3.82
CA ILE A 205 -2.01 -4.20 -5.05
C ILE A 205 -0.52 -4.23 -5.41
N ALA A 206 0.19 -3.12 -5.23
CA ALA A 206 1.63 -3.07 -5.47
C ALA A 206 2.40 -4.01 -4.53
N THR A 207 2.05 -4.05 -3.24
CA THR A 207 2.65 -4.96 -2.25
C THR A 207 2.38 -6.43 -2.60
N LEU A 208 1.16 -6.76 -3.02
CA LEU A 208 0.80 -8.11 -3.46
C LEU A 208 1.58 -8.56 -4.69
N ILE A 209 1.65 -7.71 -5.73
CA ILE A 209 2.29 -8.03 -7.00
C ILE A 209 3.80 -8.14 -6.82
N ASP A 210 4.42 -7.16 -6.19
CA ASP A 210 5.88 -7.07 -6.05
C ASP A 210 6.43 -7.92 -4.89
N PHE A 211 5.55 -8.48 -4.06
CA PHE A 211 5.89 -9.20 -2.84
C PHE A 211 6.85 -8.40 -1.93
N LYS A 212 6.43 -7.20 -1.56
CA LYS A 212 7.16 -6.36 -0.61
C LYS A 212 6.94 -6.90 0.81
N GLU A 213 7.70 -7.91 1.21
CA GLU A 213 7.49 -8.74 2.41
C GLU A 213 7.31 -7.95 3.72
N ASN A 214 7.98 -6.81 3.86
CA ASN A 214 7.94 -6.01 5.08
C ASN A 214 6.75 -5.03 5.11
N ASP A 215 6.10 -4.80 3.96
CA ASP A 215 5.03 -3.82 3.83
C ASP A 215 3.64 -4.42 4.12
N PHE A 216 3.52 -5.75 4.18
CA PHE A 216 2.23 -6.42 4.41
C PHE A 216 1.55 -5.99 5.71
N LYS A 217 2.30 -5.83 6.80
CA LYS A 217 1.79 -5.40 8.12
C LYS A 217 1.21 -3.98 8.12
N ASP A 218 1.59 -3.17 7.12
CA ASP A 218 1.17 -1.78 6.99
C ASP A 218 0.04 -1.59 5.96
N LEU A 219 -0.57 -2.70 5.49
CA LEU A 219 -1.72 -2.67 4.61
C LEU A 219 -3.03 -2.48 5.38
N GLU A 220 -3.96 -1.75 4.79
CA GLU A 220 -5.34 -1.69 5.25
C GLU A 220 -6.08 -2.95 4.76
N VAL A 221 -6.02 -4.00 5.57
CA VAL A 221 -6.61 -5.32 5.30
C VAL A 221 -6.95 -5.99 6.63
N ASP A 222 -8.01 -6.75 6.69
CA ASP A 222 -8.48 -7.41 7.92
C ASP A 222 -7.50 -8.48 8.44
N SER A 223 -6.75 -9.13 7.53
CA SER A 223 -5.67 -10.06 7.91
C SER A 223 -4.49 -10.00 6.95
N TRP A 224 -3.51 -9.14 7.26
CA TRP A 224 -2.24 -9.15 6.52
C TRP A 224 -1.53 -10.50 6.64
N GLN A 225 -1.76 -11.24 7.74
CA GLN A 225 -1.19 -12.55 7.99
C GLN A 225 -1.67 -13.60 6.97
N ALA A 226 -2.99 -13.67 6.75
CA ALA A 226 -3.56 -14.57 5.75
C ALA A 226 -3.09 -14.21 4.34
N LEU A 227 -3.08 -12.91 4.04
CA LEU A 227 -2.62 -12.35 2.78
C LEU A 227 -1.16 -12.70 2.49
N TYR A 228 -0.27 -12.45 3.48
CA TYR A 228 1.13 -12.79 3.43
C TYR A 228 1.34 -14.29 3.25
N GLY A 229 0.61 -15.10 4.01
CA GLY A 229 0.70 -16.57 3.96
C GLY A 229 0.41 -17.13 2.58
N ALA A 230 -0.65 -16.70 1.92
CA ALA A 230 -0.98 -17.13 0.57
C ALA A 230 0.10 -16.69 -0.44
N ARG A 231 0.58 -15.46 -0.33
CA ARG A 231 1.61 -14.93 -1.22
C ARG A 231 2.97 -15.61 -1.00
N PHE A 232 3.34 -15.89 0.25
CA PHE A 232 4.55 -16.61 0.59
C PHE A 232 4.52 -18.07 0.09
N PHE A 233 3.36 -18.74 0.15
CA PHE A 233 3.20 -20.08 -0.43
C PHE A 233 3.43 -20.06 -1.95
N ALA A 234 2.93 -19.07 -2.68
CA ALA A 234 3.19 -18.90 -4.11
C ALA A 234 4.69 -18.76 -4.40
N LYS A 235 5.43 -17.99 -3.58
CA LYS A 235 6.89 -17.86 -3.66
C LYS A 235 7.58 -19.19 -3.46
N LEU A 236 7.22 -19.97 -2.43
CA LEU A 236 7.81 -21.30 -2.16
C LEU A 236 7.57 -22.28 -3.31
N LYS A 237 6.46 -22.14 -4.04
CA LYS A 237 6.15 -22.96 -5.22
C LYS A 237 6.78 -22.43 -6.52
N GLY A 238 7.45 -21.26 -6.52
CA GLY A 238 7.95 -20.61 -7.73
C GLY A 238 6.84 -20.20 -8.72
N LYS A 239 5.63 -19.94 -8.20
CA LYS A 239 4.42 -19.62 -8.98
C LYS A 239 3.88 -18.24 -8.58
N GLU A 240 4.69 -17.23 -8.79
CA GLU A 240 4.49 -15.88 -8.27
C GLU A 240 3.78 -14.94 -9.26
N PHE A 241 3.43 -15.42 -10.45
CA PHE A 241 2.83 -14.55 -11.46
C PHE A 241 1.37 -14.23 -11.09
N PRO A 242 1.00 -12.95 -10.87
CA PRO A 242 -0.36 -12.57 -10.56
C PRO A 242 -1.23 -12.60 -11.80
N ASN A 243 -2.39 -13.23 -11.69
CA ASN A 243 -3.36 -13.35 -12.78
C ASN A 243 -4.78 -13.15 -12.25
N ASN A 244 -5.74 -12.90 -13.16
CA ASN A 244 -7.15 -12.70 -12.83
C ASN A 244 -7.38 -11.66 -11.70
N ILE A 245 -6.67 -10.52 -11.77
CA ILE A 245 -6.84 -9.46 -10.81
C ILE A 245 -8.22 -8.81 -11.00
N ARG A 246 -8.99 -8.74 -9.91
CA ARG A 246 -10.25 -8.00 -9.83
C ARG A 246 -10.21 -7.07 -8.63
N HIS A 247 -10.83 -5.92 -8.79
CA HIS A 247 -10.95 -4.91 -7.75
C HIS A 247 -12.33 -4.27 -7.82
N GLY A 248 -12.85 -3.89 -6.66
CA GLY A 248 -14.07 -3.10 -6.54
C GLY A 248 -14.27 -2.63 -5.10
N LYS A 249 -15.11 -1.64 -4.92
CA LYS A 249 -15.50 -1.12 -3.60
C LYS A 249 -16.97 -1.44 -3.34
N SER A 250 -17.40 -1.43 -2.08
CA SER A 250 -18.80 -1.67 -1.73
C SER A 250 -19.76 -0.74 -2.46
N SER A 251 -19.35 0.50 -2.71
CA SER A 251 -20.11 1.48 -3.51
C SER A 251 -20.31 1.08 -4.99
N ASP A 252 -19.46 0.24 -5.55
CA ASP A 252 -19.56 -0.21 -6.94
C ASP A 252 -20.66 -1.27 -7.11
N PHE A 253 -20.98 -2.00 -6.06
CA PHE A 253 -21.93 -3.12 -6.04
C PHE A 253 -23.27 -2.75 -5.43
N LEU A 254 -23.29 -1.80 -4.50
CA LEU A 254 -24.50 -1.30 -3.87
C LEU A 254 -24.91 -0.02 -4.58
N LYS A 255 -26.18 0.06 -5.00
CA LYS A 255 -26.77 1.32 -5.48
C LYS A 255 -27.06 2.17 -4.24
N PHE A 256 -26.12 2.98 -3.83
CA PHE A 256 -26.36 4.01 -2.83
C PHE A 256 -27.08 5.19 -3.49
N ASP A 257 -28.04 5.77 -2.79
CA ASP A 257 -28.58 7.09 -3.11
C ASP A 257 -27.43 8.11 -2.95
N ASP A 258 -27.30 9.06 -3.87
CA ASP A 258 -26.23 10.09 -3.89
C ASP A 258 -26.10 10.91 -2.57
N SER A 259 -27.05 10.74 -1.65
CA SER A 259 -27.06 11.35 -0.31
C SER A 259 -26.17 10.63 0.72
N VAL A 260 -25.57 9.46 0.42
CA VAL A 260 -24.87 8.59 1.38
C VAL A 260 -23.35 8.59 1.16
N ASP A 261 -22.78 9.65 0.63
CA ASP A 261 -21.33 9.82 0.42
C ASP A 261 -20.51 9.98 1.74
N THR A 262 -21.17 9.80 2.89
CA THR A 262 -20.57 9.97 4.23
C THR A 262 -20.25 8.66 4.95
N GLU A 263 -20.76 7.53 4.49
CA GLU A 263 -20.43 6.23 5.05
C GLU A 263 -19.22 5.65 4.30
N GLY A 264 -18.20 5.21 5.04
CA GLY A 264 -16.97 4.67 4.47
C GLY A 264 -17.22 3.43 3.62
N VAL A 265 -16.36 3.20 2.63
CA VAL A 265 -16.40 2.01 1.78
C VAL A 265 -15.49 0.91 2.28
N THR A 266 -15.79 -0.34 1.92
CA THR A 266 -14.88 -1.49 2.00
C THR A 266 -14.42 -1.81 0.60
N SER A 267 -13.12 -2.05 0.41
CA SER A 267 -12.57 -2.48 -0.87
C SER A 267 -12.29 -3.98 -0.91
N TYR A 268 -12.34 -4.54 -2.10
CA TYR A 268 -12.27 -5.96 -2.38
C TYR A 268 -11.30 -6.24 -3.51
N PHE A 269 -10.40 -7.19 -3.31
CA PHE A 269 -9.50 -7.68 -4.35
C PHE A 269 -9.64 -9.18 -4.51
N SER A 270 -9.49 -9.67 -5.74
CA SER A 270 -9.10 -11.05 -5.98
C SER A 270 -7.90 -11.10 -6.92
N VAL A 271 -7.01 -12.07 -6.66
CA VAL A 271 -5.86 -12.38 -7.50
C VAL A 271 -5.53 -13.85 -7.36
N VAL A 272 -5.08 -14.47 -8.46
CA VAL A 272 -4.58 -15.85 -8.49
C VAL A 272 -3.09 -15.82 -8.82
N PHE A 273 -2.28 -16.52 -8.04
CA PHE A 273 -0.83 -16.64 -8.28
C PHE A 273 -0.50 -17.97 -8.95
N GLU A 274 0.18 -17.90 -10.08
CA GLU A 274 0.42 -19.02 -10.98
C GLU A 274 1.87 -19.09 -11.45
N GLY A 275 2.22 -20.21 -12.11
CA GLY A 275 3.47 -20.33 -12.87
C GLY A 275 3.47 -19.36 -14.06
N LYS A 276 4.60 -18.72 -14.31
CA LYS A 276 4.76 -17.71 -15.37
C LYS A 276 4.57 -18.34 -16.76
N ASN A 277 3.69 -17.76 -17.59
CA ASN A 277 3.75 -17.92 -19.03
C ASN A 277 4.85 -17.02 -19.59
N SER A 278 5.70 -17.51 -20.47
CA SER A 278 6.97 -16.92 -20.91
C SER A 278 6.90 -15.55 -21.62
N GLN A 279 5.72 -14.93 -21.75
CA GLN A 279 5.52 -13.68 -22.50
C GLN A 279 4.96 -12.50 -21.70
N GLU A 280 4.69 -12.66 -20.41
CA GLU A 280 4.05 -11.60 -19.62
C GLU A 280 5.02 -10.96 -18.62
N THR A 281 5.11 -9.64 -18.64
CA THR A 281 5.86 -8.84 -17.65
C THR A 281 4.89 -8.12 -16.73
N VAL A 282 5.10 -8.22 -15.41
CA VAL A 282 4.38 -7.42 -14.42
C VAL A 282 5.00 -6.03 -14.39
N GLN A 283 4.21 -4.99 -14.61
CA GLN A 283 4.66 -3.61 -14.42
C GLN A 283 4.55 -3.25 -12.95
N LYS A 284 5.68 -2.84 -12.38
CA LYS A 284 5.77 -2.35 -11.00
C LYS A 284 5.32 -0.88 -10.94
N GLY A 285 4.45 -0.56 -10.02
CA GLY A 285 3.97 0.80 -9.77
C GLY A 285 4.32 1.28 -8.35
N LYS A 286 4.35 2.62 -8.16
CA LYS A 286 4.50 3.27 -6.85
C LYS A 286 3.50 4.38 -6.68
N ALA A 287 2.94 4.48 -5.47
CA ALA A 287 2.10 5.57 -5.05
C ALA A 287 2.94 6.60 -4.28
N ILE A 288 3.00 7.82 -4.79
CA ILE A 288 3.69 8.95 -4.15
C ILE A 288 2.66 10.01 -3.82
N LEU A 289 2.59 10.39 -2.55
CA LEU A 289 1.74 11.47 -2.08
C LEU A 289 2.60 12.69 -1.78
N LEU A 290 2.28 13.80 -2.43
CA LEU A 290 2.90 15.10 -2.18
C LEU A 290 1.90 15.95 -1.41
N VAL A 291 2.33 16.46 -0.26
CA VAL A 291 1.54 17.37 0.58
C VAL A 291 2.20 18.74 0.65
N GLY A 292 1.48 19.72 1.15
CA GLY A 292 1.92 21.12 1.26
C GLY A 292 2.91 21.38 2.40
N ASP A 293 2.85 22.62 2.88
CA ASP A 293 3.72 23.13 3.93
C ASP A 293 3.32 22.57 5.31
N ILE A 294 4.31 22.13 6.08
CA ILE A 294 4.16 21.54 7.41
C ILE A 294 4.80 22.51 8.41
N MET A 295 3.96 23.21 9.15
CA MET A 295 4.35 24.14 10.19
C MET A 295 3.86 23.64 11.56
N LEU A 296 4.80 23.30 12.47
CA LEU A 296 4.52 22.65 13.76
C LEU A 296 4.77 23.55 14.97
N ASP A 297 4.77 24.87 14.76
CA ASP A 297 4.95 25.91 15.77
C ASP A 297 3.62 26.58 16.15
N ARG A 298 3.65 27.61 16.96
CA ARG A 298 2.52 28.46 17.36
C ARG A 298 1.36 27.66 17.97
N GLY A 299 0.15 27.89 17.43
CA GLY A 299 -1.05 27.18 17.86
C GLY A 299 -1.00 25.67 17.69
N VAL A 300 -0.29 25.19 16.67
CA VAL A 300 -0.07 23.76 16.43
C VAL A 300 0.82 23.16 17.51
N GLU A 301 1.92 23.84 17.88
CA GLU A 301 2.77 23.42 19.00
C GLU A 301 1.99 23.34 20.31
N SER A 302 1.18 24.36 20.60
CA SER A 302 0.32 24.37 21.79
C SER A 302 -0.61 23.15 21.87
N LEU A 303 -1.15 22.71 20.71
CA LEU A 303 -2.00 21.52 20.62
C LEU A 303 -1.18 20.22 20.75
N ILE A 304 0.03 20.19 20.23
CA ILE A 304 0.98 19.07 20.40
C ILE A 304 1.34 18.92 21.89
N VAL A 305 1.65 20.03 22.58
CA VAL A 305 1.98 20.00 24.01
C VAL A 305 0.80 19.54 24.85
N LYS A 306 -0.41 20.03 24.54
CA LYS A 306 -1.64 19.71 25.26
C LYS A 306 -2.12 18.28 25.07
N ASN A 307 -1.96 17.72 23.89
CA ASN A 307 -2.51 16.42 23.52
C ASN A 307 -1.41 15.37 23.29
N SER A 308 -0.77 15.40 22.12
CA SER A 308 0.34 14.51 21.75
C SER A 308 1.01 14.97 20.46
N VAL A 309 2.18 14.42 20.16
CA VAL A 309 2.93 14.72 18.92
C VAL A 309 2.19 14.23 17.65
N ILE A 310 1.29 13.27 17.77
CA ILE A 310 0.50 12.74 16.66
C ILE A 310 -0.77 13.55 16.39
N TYR A 311 -1.14 14.46 17.29
CA TYR A 311 -2.40 15.21 17.22
C TYR A 311 -2.62 15.92 15.88
N PRO A 312 -1.63 16.62 15.27
CA PRO A 312 -1.83 17.28 13.97
C PRO A 312 -2.15 16.31 12.83
N PHE A 313 -1.71 15.05 12.96
CA PHE A 313 -1.80 14.03 11.92
C PHE A 313 -2.88 12.99 12.19
N GLN A 314 -3.51 13.02 13.35
CA GLN A 314 -4.37 11.95 13.85
C GLN A 314 -5.54 11.62 12.90
N LYS A 315 -6.12 12.65 12.25
CA LYS A 315 -7.24 12.49 11.32
C LYS A 315 -6.82 12.06 9.91
N ILE A 316 -5.56 12.33 9.53
CA ILE A 316 -5.05 12.05 8.18
C ILE A 316 -4.01 10.93 8.15
N GLY A 317 -3.58 10.43 9.30
CA GLY A 317 -2.48 9.46 9.40
C GLY A 317 -2.76 8.15 8.65
N GLN A 318 -3.99 7.66 8.66
CA GLN A 318 -4.36 6.49 7.87
C GLN A 318 -4.18 6.75 6.37
N PHE A 319 -4.67 7.90 5.89
CA PHE A 319 -4.50 8.31 4.50
C PHE A 319 -3.01 8.40 4.11
N LEU A 320 -2.17 9.04 4.95
CA LEU A 320 -0.74 9.18 4.69
C LEU A 320 -0.02 7.82 4.67
N ARG A 321 -0.41 6.87 5.52
CA ARG A 321 0.18 5.52 5.54
C ARG A 321 -0.24 4.63 4.35
N GLY A 322 -1.25 5.04 3.59
CA GLY A 322 -1.77 4.30 2.45
C GLY A 322 -0.93 4.34 1.17
N VAL A 323 0.25 4.96 1.18
CA VAL A 323 1.10 5.14 -0.01
C VAL A 323 2.55 4.73 0.25
N ASP A 324 3.32 4.52 -0.84
CA ASP A 324 4.72 4.10 -0.73
C ASP A 324 5.65 5.21 -0.23
N ILE A 325 5.43 6.46 -0.67
CA ILE A 325 6.26 7.61 -0.33
C ILE A 325 5.37 8.81 -0.04
N VAL A 326 5.53 9.40 1.14
CA VAL A 326 4.91 10.69 1.51
C VAL A 326 5.99 11.76 1.51
N ILE A 327 5.78 12.81 0.73
CA ILE A 327 6.70 13.94 0.60
C ILE A 327 5.98 15.22 1.05
N GLY A 328 6.61 16.00 1.94
CA GLY A 328 6.11 17.30 2.37
C GLY A 328 7.21 18.36 2.41
N ASN A 329 6.83 19.62 2.61
CA ASN A 329 7.76 20.71 2.87
C ASN A 329 7.78 21.03 4.38
N LEU A 330 8.91 20.83 5.06
CA LEU A 330 9.06 21.13 6.49
C LEU A 330 9.42 22.60 6.65
N GLU A 331 8.43 23.43 6.91
CA GLU A 331 8.56 24.89 6.90
C GLU A 331 8.95 25.44 8.27
N GLY A 332 10.12 25.06 8.72
CA GLY A 332 10.76 25.47 9.97
C GLY A 332 11.76 24.44 10.47
N PRO A 333 12.72 24.86 11.31
CA PRO A 333 13.72 23.97 11.87
C PRO A 333 13.19 23.21 13.09
N ILE A 334 13.58 21.93 13.23
CA ILE A 334 13.49 21.19 14.48
C ILE A 334 14.76 21.48 15.27
N VAL A 335 14.64 22.12 16.43
CA VAL A 335 15.79 22.57 17.22
C VAL A 335 15.82 21.90 18.59
N LYS A 336 17.03 21.69 19.11
CA LYS A 336 17.25 21.03 20.39
C LYS A 336 16.67 21.84 21.58
N GLU A 337 16.83 23.16 21.53
CA GLU A 337 16.35 24.09 22.53
C GLU A 337 15.41 25.13 21.89
N PRO A 338 14.12 24.81 21.74
CA PRO A 338 13.16 25.74 21.14
C PRO A 338 13.00 27.02 21.97
N GLN A 339 12.92 28.16 21.28
CA GLN A 339 12.67 29.45 21.88
C GLN A 339 11.21 29.82 21.72
N ASN A 340 10.65 30.50 22.73
CA ASN A 340 9.30 31.03 22.63
C ASN A 340 9.32 32.36 21.87
N PHE A 341 8.78 32.38 20.67
CA PHE A 341 8.55 33.57 19.89
C PHE A 341 7.11 34.08 20.08
N PRO A 342 6.87 35.38 19.92
CA PRO A 342 5.51 35.93 19.87
C PRO A 342 4.66 35.22 18.80
N ALA A 343 3.35 35.10 19.01
CA ALA A 343 2.44 34.40 18.12
C ALA A 343 2.36 35.00 16.70
N ASP A 344 2.71 36.26 16.53
CA ASP A 344 2.81 37.00 15.27
C ASP A 344 4.22 37.00 14.66
N SER A 345 5.20 36.36 15.30
CA SER A 345 6.55 36.21 14.76
C SER A 345 6.54 35.38 13.48
N LEU A 346 7.39 35.76 12.52
CA LEU A 346 7.68 34.98 11.32
C LEU A 346 8.90 34.04 11.51
N THR A 347 9.42 33.92 12.73
CA THR A 347 10.49 33.00 13.09
C THR A 347 9.88 31.75 13.70
N PHE A 348 10.17 30.60 13.13
CA PHE A 348 9.64 29.30 13.60
C PHE A 348 10.74 28.45 14.20
N ASN A 349 10.35 27.61 15.16
CA ASN A 349 11.18 26.53 15.66
C ASN A 349 10.29 25.42 16.24
N PHE A 350 10.60 24.18 15.87
CA PHE A 350 9.79 23.02 16.25
C PHE A 350 10.46 22.26 17.40
N LEU A 351 9.63 21.66 18.25
CA LEU A 351 10.08 20.77 19.31
C LEU A 351 10.83 19.55 18.74
N PRO A 352 11.89 19.04 19.42
CA PRO A 352 12.59 17.80 18.98
C PRO A 352 11.65 16.62 18.72
N ARG A 353 10.65 16.45 19.61
CA ARG A 353 9.65 15.38 19.49
C ARG A 353 8.71 15.52 18.27
N SER A 354 8.71 16.64 17.56
CA SER A 354 7.93 16.81 16.32
C SER A 354 8.32 15.78 15.27
N ALA A 355 9.59 15.34 15.26
CA ALA A 355 10.06 14.26 14.38
C ALA A 355 9.34 12.91 14.65
N ASP A 356 8.91 12.63 15.89
CA ASP A 356 8.12 11.44 16.22
C ASP A 356 6.73 11.49 15.55
N GLY A 357 6.10 12.67 15.56
CA GLY A 357 4.80 12.88 14.90
C GLY A 357 4.88 12.73 13.39
N LEU A 358 5.95 13.26 12.77
CA LEU A 358 6.21 13.14 11.34
C LEU A 358 6.45 11.66 10.93
N SER A 359 7.25 10.94 11.73
CA SER A 359 7.50 9.51 11.52
C SER A 359 6.22 8.69 11.68
N TRP A 360 5.43 8.95 12.73
CA TRP A 360 4.14 8.28 12.93
C TRP A 360 3.18 8.50 11.75
N ALA A 361 3.21 9.68 11.15
CA ALA A 361 2.38 10.05 10.00
C ALA A 361 2.94 9.50 8.67
N ASN A 362 4.00 8.67 8.68
CA ASN A 362 4.63 8.06 7.51
C ASN A 362 5.28 9.05 6.55
N PHE A 363 5.75 10.22 7.03
CA PHE A 363 6.59 11.05 6.18
C PHE A 363 7.93 10.36 5.93
N ASN A 364 8.22 10.10 4.66
CA ASN A 364 9.44 9.42 4.24
C ASN A 364 10.50 10.42 3.77
N LEU A 365 10.06 11.56 3.21
CA LEU A 365 10.92 12.58 2.63
C LEU A 365 10.38 13.97 2.93
N LEU A 366 11.23 14.87 3.39
CA LEU A 366 10.88 16.26 3.66
C LEU A 366 11.80 17.22 2.91
N SER A 367 11.20 18.20 2.21
CA SER A 367 11.93 19.33 1.66
C SER A 367 12.37 20.25 2.78
N LEU A 368 13.65 20.64 2.78
CA LEU A 368 14.23 21.67 3.63
C LEU A 368 14.56 22.95 2.83
N ALA A 369 14.24 22.97 1.54
CA ALA A 369 14.48 24.10 0.66
C ALA A 369 13.34 25.13 0.77
N ASN A 370 13.28 25.86 1.87
CA ASN A 370 12.33 26.94 2.12
C ASN A 370 12.94 28.07 2.97
N ASN A 371 12.24 29.18 3.10
CA ASN A 371 12.72 30.38 3.81
C ASN A 371 12.77 30.21 5.34
N HIS A 372 12.00 29.27 5.90
CA HIS A 372 11.89 29.11 7.35
C HIS A 372 12.79 28.04 7.95
N THR A 373 13.25 27.06 7.17
CA THR A 373 14.16 26.01 7.69
C THR A 373 15.47 26.58 8.27
N ILE A 374 15.88 27.78 7.83
CA ILE A 374 17.08 28.47 8.33
C ILE A 374 16.78 29.41 9.50
N ASN A 375 15.57 29.47 10.04
CA ASN A 375 15.24 30.37 11.18
C ASN A 375 16.09 30.10 12.41
N GLY A 376 16.55 28.87 12.64
CA GLY A 376 17.52 28.51 13.68
C GLY A 376 18.99 28.70 13.29
N GLY A 377 19.28 29.37 12.15
CA GLY A 377 20.64 29.45 11.58
C GLY A 377 21.16 28.11 11.09
N GLU A 378 22.46 28.03 10.78
CA GLU A 378 23.10 26.79 10.34
C GLU A 378 22.99 25.69 11.42
N THR A 379 23.09 26.04 12.69
CA THR A 379 22.94 25.09 13.81
C THR A 379 21.56 24.46 13.80
N GLY A 380 20.48 25.25 13.69
CA GLY A 380 19.11 24.72 13.63
C GLY A 380 18.86 23.85 12.41
N LEU A 381 19.47 24.18 11.26
CA LEU A 381 19.40 23.35 10.05
C LEU A 381 20.08 21.99 10.26
N GLU A 382 21.27 21.95 10.88
CA GLU A 382 21.95 20.68 11.17
C GLU A 382 21.22 19.85 12.25
N GLU A 383 20.66 20.49 13.26
CA GLU A 383 19.81 19.82 14.25
C GLU A 383 18.55 19.22 13.59
N THR A 384 17.91 19.95 12.66
CA THR A 384 16.79 19.44 11.88
C THR A 384 17.17 18.16 11.12
N ARG A 385 18.30 18.19 10.38
CA ARG A 385 18.83 17.04 9.66
C ARG A 385 19.10 15.86 10.58
N TYR A 386 19.65 16.13 11.76
CA TYR A 386 19.91 15.11 12.79
C TYR A 386 18.61 14.45 13.28
N PHE A 387 17.60 15.23 13.70
CA PHE A 387 16.34 14.67 14.21
C PHE A 387 15.55 13.88 13.15
N LEU A 388 15.57 14.32 11.90
CA LEU A 388 14.95 13.59 10.80
C LEU A 388 15.63 12.24 10.57
N LYS A 389 16.98 12.20 10.54
CA LYS A 389 17.74 10.96 10.40
C LYS A 389 17.50 9.96 11.53
N GLU A 390 17.43 10.43 12.78
CA GLU A 390 17.11 9.60 13.94
C GLU A 390 15.76 8.88 13.80
N LYS A 391 14.83 9.45 13.01
CA LYS A 391 13.50 8.87 12.74
C LYS A 391 13.41 8.19 11.37
N SER A 392 14.53 7.99 10.70
CA SER A 392 14.60 7.41 9.35
C SER A 392 13.78 8.18 8.32
N ILE A 393 13.67 9.50 8.49
CA ILE A 393 13.05 10.41 7.53
C ILE A 393 14.16 11.02 6.69
N ASP A 394 14.11 10.80 5.38
CA ASP A 394 15.02 11.45 4.44
C ASP A 394 14.68 12.93 4.26
N PHE A 395 15.64 13.70 3.80
CA PHE A 395 15.42 15.11 3.47
C PHE A 395 16.09 15.50 2.15
N VAL A 396 15.56 16.55 1.52
CA VAL A 396 15.99 17.04 0.22
C VAL A 396 16.09 18.56 0.20
N GLY A 397 17.05 19.07 -0.53
CA GLY A 397 17.26 20.50 -0.76
C GLY A 397 18.03 21.25 0.32
N ASP A 398 18.33 22.48 0.00
CA ASP A 398 19.06 23.43 0.86
C ASP A 398 18.32 24.80 0.84
N PRO A 399 18.12 25.46 2.01
CA PRO A 399 17.37 26.70 2.07
C PRO A 399 18.08 27.89 1.42
N LEU A 400 19.39 27.82 1.22
CA LEU A 400 20.21 28.94 0.78
C LEU A 400 20.76 28.82 -0.64
N LYS A 401 20.91 27.60 -1.17
CA LYS A 401 21.68 27.34 -2.42
C LYS A 401 20.95 26.36 -3.34
N CYS A 402 21.16 26.52 -4.64
CA CYS A 402 20.91 25.46 -5.61
C CYS A 402 21.96 24.36 -5.45
N THR A 403 21.56 23.16 -5.07
CA THR A 403 22.50 22.03 -4.91
C THR A 403 21.78 20.70 -5.07
N GLU A 404 22.46 19.77 -5.73
CA GLU A 404 22.07 18.36 -5.82
C GLU A 404 22.61 17.52 -4.63
N LYS A 405 23.45 18.10 -3.78
CA LYS A 405 24.08 17.39 -2.64
C LYS A 405 23.06 16.68 -1.76
N TYR A 406 21.89 17.30 -1.56
CA TYR A 406 20.79 16.76 -0.77
C TYR A 406 19.68 16.28 -1.69
N SER A 407 19.99 15.46 -2.67
CA SER A 407 19.01 14.79 -3.52
C SER A 407 18.53 13.50 -2.89
N PHE A 408 17.26 13.18 -3.09
CA PHE A 408 16.71 11.88 -2.73
C PHE A 408 16.68 10.96 -3.95
N LYS A 409 17.11 9.71 -3.77
CA LYS A 409 17.09 8.67 -4.81
C LYS A 409 16.69 7.35 -4.19
N LYS A 410 15.53 6.85 -4.57
CA LYS A 410 15.06 5.56 -4.08
C LYS A 410 14.11 4.94 -5.11
N ASP A 411 14.34 3.68 -5.44
CA ASP A 411 13.40 2.85 -6.20
C ASP A 411 12.92 3.47 -7.53
N GLY A 412 13.79 4.08 -8.29
CA GLY A 412 13.46 4.71 -9.57
C GLY A 412 12.82 6.09 -9.46
N VAL A 413 12.73 6.66 -8.26
CA VAL A 413 12.28 8.04 -8.01
C VAL A 413 13.47 8.88 -7.58
N THR A 414 13.57 10.05 -8.16
CA THR A 414 14.53 11.08 -7.76
C THR A 414 13.80 12.37 -7.42
N VAL A 415 14.21 13.01 -6.34
CA VAL A 415 13.64 14.29 -5.91
C VAL A 415 14.78 15.29 -5.71
N LEU A 416 14.60 16.48 -6.27
CA LEU A 416 15.39 17.68 -5.97
C LEU A 416 14.44 18.75 -5.43
N ALA A 417 14.94 19.59 -4.52
CA ALA A 417 14.17 20.71 -3.98
C ALA A 417 14.98 22.00 -4.00
N PHE A 418 14.32 23.11 -4.35
CA PHE A 418 14.94 24.42 -4.47
C PHE A 418 14.07 25.49 -3.81
N ASN A 419 14.75 26.42 -3.13
CA ASN A 419 14.14 27.62 -2.55
C ASN A 419 14.40 28.81 -3.47
N LYS A 420 13.33 29.50 -3.86
CA LYS A 420 13.36 30.74 -4.65
C LYS A 420 12.88 31.96 -3.86
N THR A 421 12.71 31.82 -2.55
CA THR A 421 12.36 32.90 -1.65
C THR A 421 13.61 33.37 -0.87
N PHE A 422 13.59 34.61 -0.34
CA PHE A 422 14.66 35.09 0.52
C PHE A 422 14.82 34.18 1.77
N PRO A 423 16.03 33.82 2.24
CA PRO A 423 17.33 34.38 1.84
C PRO A 423 18.11 33.55 0.80
N SER A 424 17.44 32.71 0.01
CA SER A 424 18.14 31.89 -0.98
C SER A 424 18.84 32.72 -2.06
N SER A 425 20.04 32.28 -2.44
CA SER A 425 20.80 32.82 -3.56
C SER A 425 20.64 32.01 -4.86
N CYS A 426 19.75 31.01 -4.88
CA CYS A 426 19.52 30.14 -6.02
C CYS A 426 18.94 30.92 -7.22
N SER A 427 19.70 31.12 -8.28
CA SER A 427 19.23 31.74 -9.52
C SER A 427 18.45 30.75 -10.39
N ASP A 428 17.68 31.25 -11.38
CA ASP A 428 16.97 30.38 -12.32
C ASP A 428 17.97 29.60 -13.20
N GLU A 429 19.08 30.22 -13.57
CA GLU A 429 20.10 29.61 -14.41
C GLU A 429 20.78 28.44 -13.66
N GLU A 430 21.26 28.67 -12.44
CA GLU A 430 21.85 27.62 -11.60
C GLU A 430 20.92 26.45 -11.37
N LEU A 431 19.63 26.71 -11.13
CA LEU A 431 18.59 25.70 -10.94
C LEU A 431 18.44 24.84 -12.20
N ILE A 432 18.29 25.49 -13.35
CA ILE A 432 18.11 24.79 -14.64
C ILE A 432 19.34 23.97 -15.00
N ASP A 433 20.55 24.52 -14.78
CA ASP A 433 21.80 23.80 -15.05
C ASP A 433 21.98 22.62 -14.11
N THR A 434 21.62 22.75 -12.83
CA THR A 434 21.61 21.62 -11.87
C THR A 434 20.71 20.49 -12.36
N ILE A 435 19.49 20.81 -12.85
CA ILE A 435 18.55 19.80 -13.36
C ILE A 435 19.09 19.12 -14.63
N LYS A 436 19.64 19.91 -15.57
CA LYS A 436 20.22 19.40 -16.82
C LYS A 436 21.40 18.44 -16.57
N LEU A 437 22.26 18.74 -15.59
CA LEU A 437 23.37 17.88 -15.22
C LEU A 437 22.91 16.59 -14.54
N PHE A 438 21.81 16.68 -13.80
CA PHE A 438 21.32 15.56 -12.98
C PHE A 438 20.55 14.51 -13.79
N LYS A 439 19.67 14.91 -14.70
CA LYS A 439 18.82 14.01 -15.49
C LYS A 439 19.60 13.03 -16.38
N PRO A 440 20.65 13.44 -17.13
CA PRO A 440 21.45 12.53 -17.93
C PRO A 440 22.13 11.43 -17.13
N SER A 441 22.46 11.70 -15.85
CA SER A 441 23.08 10.73 -14.95
C SER A 441 22.08 9.67 -14.45
N ASN A 442 20.77 9.90 -14.63
CA ASN A 442 19.70 9.03 -14.14
C ASN A 442 18.51 8.97 -15.11
N PRO A 443 18.72 8.54 -16.37
CA PRO A 443 17.71 8.67 -17.45
C PRO A 443 16.42 7.91 -17.17
N GLU A 444 16.49 6.79 -16.46
CA GLU A 444 15.33 5.93 -16.14
C GLU A 444 14.58 6.36 -14.87
N SER A 445 15.12 7.32 -14.12
CA SER A 445 14.49 7.78 -12.88
C SER A 445 13.41 8.81 -13.14
N PHE A 446 12.26 8.68 -12.47
CA PHE A 446 11.21 9.70 -12.45
C PHE A 446 11.66 10.87 -11.58
N LEU A 447 11.87 12.04 -12.21
CA LEU A 447 12.44 13.22 -11.57
C LEU A 447 11.35 14.20 -11.14
N ILE A 448 11.23 14.37 -9.81
CA ILE A 448 10.34 15.34 -9.16
C ILE A 448 11.16 16.54 -8.72
N ILE A 449 10.72 17.74 -9.11
CA ILE A 449 11.28 19.01 -8.65
C ILE A 449 10.30 19.68 -7.69
N ILE A 450 10.75 19.93 -6.47
CA ILE A 450 10.00 20.66 -5.45
C ILE A 450 10.50 22.10 -5.44
N MET A 451 9.56 23.04 -5.53
CA MET A 451 9.86 24.47 -5.57
C MET A 451 9.17 25.20 -4.41
N HIS A 452 9.93 25.91 -3.59
CA HIS A 452 9.39 26.86 -2.65
C HIS A 452 9.54 28.27 -3.21
N TRP A 453 8.43 28.81 -3.72
CA TRP A 453 8.45 30.00 -4.56
C TRP A 453 7.14 30.77 -4.63
N GLY A 454 7.20 32.01 -5.12
CA GLY A 454 6.02 32.84 -5.36
C GLY A 454 5.79 33.87 -4.26
N GLU A 455 4.57 34.37 -4.20
CA GLU A 455 4.11 35.33 -3.19
C GLU A 455 2.97 34.71 -2.39
N GLU A 456 3.02 34.90 -1.08
CA GLU A 456 1.99 34.39 -0.16
C GLU A 456 0.60 34.97 -0.48
N TYR A 457 -0.45 34.24 -0.11
CA TYR A 457 -1.86 34.62 -0.24
C TYR A 457 -2.35 34.80 -1.69
N GLN A 458 -1.61 34.33 -2.68
CA GLN A 458 -2.05 34.34 -4.09
C GLN A 458 -2.78 33.03 -4.43
N LYS A 459 -4.01 33.15 -4.97
CA LYS A 459 -4.81 31.97 -5.38
C LYS A 459 -4.39 31.42 -6.75
N ILE A 460 -3.63 32.19 -7.52
CA ILE A 460 -3.23 31.87 -8.89
C ILE A 460 -1.72 32.10 -9.01
N ASN A 461 -1.03 31.14 -9.61
CA ASN A 461 0.39 31.26 -9.90
C ASN A 461 0.70 32.44 -10.83
N SER A 462 1.85 33.06 -10.67
CA SER A 462 2.32 34.16 -11.50
C SER A 462 2.77 33.67 -12.88
N VAL A 463 2.94 34.61 -13.81
CA VAL A 463 3.50 34.32 -15.17
C VAL A 463 4.92 33.78 -15.03
N SER A 464 5.75 34.39 -14.17
CA SER A 464 7.13 33.94 -13.91
C SER A 464 7.23 32.53 -13.35
N GLN A 465 6.33 32.14 -12.44
CA GLN A 465 6.27 30.77 -11.94
C GLN A 465 5.95 29.76 -13.07
N ARG A 466 5.00 30.08 -13.96
CA ARG A 466 4.66 29.21 -15.09
C ARG A 466 5.82 29.09 -16.09
N GLU A 467 6.47 30.19 -16.42
CA GLU A 467 7.61 30.19 -17.33
C GLU A 467 8.78 29.38 -16.78
N LEU A 468 9.10 29.53 -15.48
CA LEU A 468 10.15 28.77 -14.84
C LEU A 468 9.76 27.29 -14.75
N ALA A 469 8.50 26.94 -14.44
CA ALA A 469 8.03 25.55 -14.46
C ALA A 469 8.21 24.90 -15.84
N HIS A 470 7.91 25.60 -16.93
CA HIS A 470 8.15 25.09 -18.28
C HIS A 470 9.63 24.82 -18.53
N LYS A 471 10.52 25.76 -18.14
CA LYS A 471 11.98 25.58 -18.27
C LYS A 471 12.48 24.38 -17.47
N ILE A 472 11.93 24.14 -16.26
CA ILE A 472 12.24 22.99 -15.41
C ILE A 472 11.86 21.69 -16.11
N ILE A 473 10.67 21.61 -16.70
CA ILE A 473 10.23 20.43 -17.47
C ILE A 473 11.10 20.22 -18.71
N GLU A 474 11.42 21.29 -19.44
CA GLU A 474 12.31 21.24 -20.62
C GLU A 474 13.73 20.80 -20.24
N ALA A 475 14.21 21.16 -19.04
CA ALA A 475 15.50 20.72 -18.51
C ALA A 475 15.54 19.23 -18.17
N GLY A 476 14.39 18.55 -18.12
CA GLY A 476 14.29 17.11 -17.96
C GLY A 476 13.52 16.63 -16.74
N ALA A 477 12.90 17.51 -15.96
CA ALA A 477 12.01 17.11 -14.88
C ALA A 477 10.75 16.42 -15.44
N ASP A 478 10.26 15.40 -14.74
CA ASP A 478 9.01 14.73 -15.09
C ASP A 478 7.80 15.41 -14.42
N THR A 479 8.01 16.06 -13.27
CA THR A 479 6.97 16.89 -12.62
C THR A 479 7.57 18.01 -11.76
N VAL A 480 6.78 19.07 -11.54
CA VAL A 480 7.11 20.20 -10.67
C VAL A 480 6.01 20.36 -9.63
N VAL A 481 6.40 20.53 -8.38
CA VAL A 481 5.49 20.72 -7.23
C VAL A 481 5.86 22.03 -6.55
N GLY A 482 4.89 22.92 -6.41
CA GLY A 482 5.06 24.24 -5.80
C GLY A 482 4.59 24.26 -4.33
N HIS A 483 5.31 25.02 -3.53
CA HIS A 483 5.02 25.36 -2.12
C HIS A 483 5.05 26.87 -1.93
N HIS A 484 4.71 27.37 -0.75
CA HIS A 484 4.66 28.80 -0.41
C HIS A 484 3.50 29.53 -1.12
N PRO A 485 2.22 29.10 -0.96
CA PRO A 485 1.07 29.78 -1.57
C PRO A 485 0.62 31.04 -0.84
#